data_a4dbcbec3fa568e3e2b037f3e7cbe701
#
_entry.id   a4dbcbec3fa568e3e2b037f3e7cbe701
#
_cell.length_a   1.000
_cell.length_b   1.000
_cell.length_c   1.000
_cell.angle_alpha   90.00
_cell.angle_beta   90.00
_cell.angle_gamma   90.00
#
_symmetry.space_group_name_H-M   'P 1'
#
loop_
_entity.id
_entity.type
_entity.pdbx_description
1 polymer ?
#
loop_
_entity_poly.entity_id
_entity_poly.type
_entity_poly.pdbx_seq_one_letter_code
_entity_poly.pdbx_strand_id
1 'polypeptide(L)'
;MATSATSDQLLVIIDPAARQADGESVRIAKDVLSAGARAKLCLPDGPEEFARALARRGARRPVVVGDGRALTRAVTLLHRRGELAGCALSVVPVGDTALAESLGVPGGAVAAARAVLDGVERRLDLLVDDGDGVVLGALRIPPVPVRAGAASPVPLSAVRPWYRSLVRTLAARPARVSAVPAPHAARLRVEVDGRPVVDTDQPVEAVSVTPGPAGMASVEVRPLSVGAEATPLLASGHTVTVTGAEFRYRTDAAVSGPVRRRTWRVVEGAWSLILPAGH
;
A
#
# COMPACT_ATOMS: atom_id res chain seq x y z
N MET A 1 -29.51 -18.26 -12.31
CA MET A 1 -28.76 -16.98 -12.36
C MET A 1 -29.32 -16.10 -11.27
N ALA A 2 -28.70 -16.08 -10.10
CA ALA A 2 -29.10 -15.18 -9.01
C ALA A 2 -28.35 -13.87 -9.23
N THR A 3 -29.08 -12.87 -9.70
CA THR A 3 -28.61 -11.48 -9.73
C THR A 3 -28.48 -11.05 -8.27
N SER A 4 -27.25 -11.04 -7.75
CA SER A 4 -26.98 -10.43 -6.46
C SER A 4 -27.43 -8.97 -6.56
N ALA A 5 -28.55 -8.63 -5.94
CA ALA A 5 -28.95 -7.25 -5.73
C ALA A 5 -27.82 -6.59 -4.95
N THR A 6 -26.95 -5.89 -5.67
CA THR A 6 -25.89 -5.07 -5.10
C THR A 6 -26.56 -4.14 -4.13
N SER A 7 -26.23 -4.23 -2.86
CA SER A 7 -26.83 -3.39 -1.83
C SER A 7 -26.51 -1.94 -2.17
N ASP A 8 -27.49 -1.20 -2.65
CA ASP A 8 -27.42 0.23 -3.01
C ASP A 8 -27.04 1.13 -1.80
N GLN A 9 -26.72 0.51 -0.67
CA GLN A 9 -26.39 1.19 0.55
C GLN A 9 -24.86 1.15 0.80
N LEU A 10 -24.29 2.32 0.87
CA LEU A 10 -22.87 2.51 1.16
C LEU A 10 -22.68 2.96 2.61
N LEU A 11 -21.62 2.46 3.24
CA LEU A 11 -21.03 3.04 4.44
C LEU A 11 -19.73 3.74 4.07
N VAL A 12 -19.76 5.04 3.95
CA VAL A 12 -18.58 5.84 3.58
C VAL A 12 -17.84 6.26 4.85
N ILE A 13 -16.65 5.73 5.04
CA ILE A 13 -15.79 6.03 6.20
C ILE A 13 -14.66 6.94 5.72
N ILE A 14 -14.62 8.17 6.20
CA ILE A 14 -13.65 9.19 5.80
C ILE A 14 -12.55 9.24 6.85
N ASP A 15 -11.34 8.80 6.47
CA ASP A 15 -10.18 8.82 7.37
C ASP A 15 -9.81 10.25 7.79
N PRO A 16 -9.48 10.50 9.06
CA PRO A 16 -9.07 11.84 9.52
C PRO A 16 -7.89 12.42 8.75
N ALA A 17 -6.90 11.57 8.40
CA ALA A 17 -5.74 12.00 7.64
C ALA A 17 -6.09 12.48 6.24
N ALA A 18 -7.09 11.88 5.59
CA ALA A 18 -7.57 12.32 4.28
C ALA A 18 -8.18 13.73 4.34
N ARG A 19 -8.96 14.02 5.40
CA ARG A 19 -9.54 15.37 5.61
C ARG A 19 -8.46 16.45 5.77
N GLN A 20 -7.33 16.08 6.39
CA GLN A 20 -6.21 17.00 6.61
C GLN A 20 -5.34 17.15 5.36
N ALA A 21 -5.19 16.06 4.58
CA ALA A 21 -4.33 16.06 3.40
C ALA A 21 -4.97 16.78 2.20
N ASP A 22 -6.24 16.50 1.92
CA ASP A 22 -6.98 17.07 0.79
C ASP A 22 -8.50 17.06 1.05
N GLY A 23 -8.96 18.09 1.74
CA GLY A 23 -10.39 18.26 2.05
C GLY A 23 -11.27 18.44 0.82
N GLU A 24 -10.74 18.98 -0.28
CA GLU A 24 -11.49 19.17 -1.51
C GLU A 24 -11.79 17.83 -2.21
N SER A 25 -10.78 16.97 -2.35
CA SER A 25 -10.99 15.61 -2.86
C SER A 25 -11.96 14.81 -2.00
N VAL A 26 -11.91 14.95 -0.67
CA VAL A 26 -12.89 14.35 0.25
C VAL A 26 -14.30 14.88 -0.01
N ARG A 27 -14.46 16.19 -0.21
CA ARG A 27 -15.76 16.82 -0.52
C ARG A 27 -16.32 16.29 -1.83
N ILE A 28 -15.50 16.25 -2.89
CA ILE A 28 -15.88 15.72 -4.20
C ILE A 28 -16.33 14.26 -4.09
N ALA A 29 -15.52 13.42 -3.43
CA ALA A 29 -15.85 12.01 -3.22
C ALA A 29 -17.21 11.84 -2.53
N LYS A 30 -17.42 12.59 -1.43
CA LYS A 30 -18.68 12.58 -0.70
C LYS A 30 -19.87 12.98 -1.59
N ASP A 31 -19.74 14.06 -2.36
CA ASP A 31 -20.80 14.58 -3.19
C ASP A 31 -21.17 13.59 -4.31
N VAL A 32 -20.19 13.00 -5.00
CA VAL A 32 -20.41 11.98 -6.04
C VAL A 32 -21.07 10.73 -5.46
N LEU A 33 -20.56 10.20 -4.34
CA LEU A 33 -21.11 8.99 -3.73
C LEU A 33 -22.53 9.20 -3.20
N SER A 34 -22.83 10.38 -2.62
CA SER A 34 -24.16 10.70 -2.09
C SER A 34 -25.17 10.96 -3.20
N ALA A 35 -24.73 11.42 -4.37
CA ALA A 35 -25.60 11.60 -5.53
C ALA A 35 -25.95 10.26 -6.21
N GLY A 36 -25.02 9.27 -6.19
CA GLY A 36 -25.17 8.00 -6.90
C GLY A 36 -25.76 6.85 -6.06
N ALA A 37 -25.74 6.94 -4.72
CA ALA A 37 -26.20 5.86 -3.85
C ALA A 37 -26.72 6.36 -2.50
N ARG A 38 -27.41 5.48 -1.75
CA ARG A 38 -27.76 5.75 -0.35
C ARG A 38 -26.52 5.62 0.54
N ALA A 39 -25.83 6.72 0.77
CA ALA A 39 -24.59 6.77 1.53
C ALA A 39 -24.84 7.15 3.00
N LYS A 40 -24.36 6.32 3.93
CA LYS A 40 -24.20 6.70 5.33
C LYS A 40 -22.76 7.18 5.53
N LEU A 41 -22.60 8.46 5.85
CA LEU A 41 -21.30 9.06 6.10
C LEU A 41 -20.87 8.83 7.55
N CYS A 42 -19.60 8.44 7.75
CA CYS A 42 -18.94 8.33 9.04
C CYS A 42 -17.61 9.10 8.99
N LEU A 43 -17.42 9.96 9.96
CA LEU A 43 -16.21 10.78 10.12
C LEU A 43 -15.56 10.43 11.45
N PRO A 44 -14.84 9.31 11.55
CA PRO A 44 -14.18 8.94 12.77
C PRO A 44 -13.07 9.94 13.12
N ASP A 45 -12.85 10.18 14.40
CA ASP A 45 -11.73 11.02 14.87
C ASP A 45 -10.46 10.22 15.12
N GLY A 46 -10.55 8.88 15.06
CA GLY A 46 -9.40 8.02 15.26
C GLY A 46 -9.65 6.55 14.88
N PRO A 47 -8.61 5.71 15.06
CA PRO A 47 -8.65 4.31 14.62
C PRO A 47 -9.71 3.46 15.35
N GLU A 48 -10.02 3.77 16.60
CA GLU A 48 -11.05 3.05 17.36
C GLU A 48 -12.47 3.34 16.83
N GLU A 49 -12.74 4.59 16.49
CA GLU A 49 -14.03 4.97 15.90
C GLU A 49 -14.17 4.44 14.48
N PHE A 50 -13.08 4.41 13.72
CA PHE A 50 -13.01 3.77 12.43
C PHE A 50 -13.39 2.28 12.55
N ALA A 51 -12.81 1.57 13.51
CA ALA A 51 -13.11 0.16 13.77
C ALA A 51 -14.57 -0.06 14.20
N ARG A 52 -15.11 0.83 15.05
CA ARG A 52 -16.53 0.80 15.46
C ARG A 52 -17.48 1.06 14.30
N ALA A 53 -17.17 2.05 13.44
CA ALA A 53 -17.95 2.35 12.25
C ALA A 53 -18.01 1.15 11.31
N LEU A 54 -16.86 0.53 11.03
CA LEU A 54 -16.75 -0.65 10.17
C LEU A 54 -17.51 -1.86 10.76
N ALA A 55 -17.44 -2.05 12.09
CA ALA A 55 -18.18 -3.11 12.78
C ALA A 55 -19.70 -2.96 12.67
N ARG A 56 -20.19 -1.73 12.67
CA ARG A 56 -21.62 -1.40 12.62
C ARG A 56 -22.15 -1.20 11.18
N ARG A 57 -21.39 -1.68 10.17
CA ARG A 57 -21.78 -1.51 8.75
C ARG A 57 -23.10 -2.18 8.40
N GLY A 58 -23.44 -3.29 9.07
CA GLY A 58 -24.57 -4.14 8.70
C GLY A 58 -24.39 -4.69 7.29
N ALA A 59 -25.44 -4.62 6.47
CA ALA A 59 -25.41 -5.04 5.07
C ALA A 59 -24.82 -3.97 4.11
N ARG A 60 -24.38 -2.81 4.62
CA ARG A 60 -23.82 -1.75 3.77
C ARG A 60 -22.45 -2.12 3.28
N ARG A 61 -22.17 -1.83 2.01
CA ARG A 61 -20.86 -1.97 1.43
C ARG A 61 -19.94 -0.85 1.96
N PRO A 62 -18.80 -1.17 2.58
CA PRO A 62 -17.89 -0.16 3.10
C PRO A 62 -17.07 0.49 1.97
N VAL A 63 -17.01 1.80 2.02
CA VAL A 63 -16.18 2.66 1.16
C VAL A 63 -15.22 3.41 2.06
N VAL A 64 -13.93 3.21 1.87
CA VAL A 64 -12.88 3.93 2.59
C VAL A 64 -12.46 5.14 1.75
N VAL A 65 -12.60 6.34 2.31
CA VAL A 65 -12.03 7.56 1.72
C VAL A 65 -10.75 7.89 2.49
N GLY A 66 -9.59 7.63 1.87
CA GLY A 66 -8.31 7.76 2.55
C GLY A 66 -7.12 7.20 1.76
N ASP A 67 -5.97 7.15 2.39
CA ASP A 67 -4.73 6.62 1.83
C ASP A 67 -4.65 5.07 1.94
N GLY A 68 -3.53 4.52 1.48
CA GLY A 68 -3.27 3.08 1.56
C GLY A 68 -3.28 2.53 2.99
N ARG A 69 -2.94 3.34 4.00
CA ARG A 69 -2.98 2.92 5.42
C ARG A 69 -4.41 2.74 5.90
N ALA A 70 -5.33 3.62 5.50
CA ALA A 70 -6.74 3.52 5.83
C ALA A 70 -7.36 2.24 5.19
N LEU A 71 -7.00 1.94 3.93
CA LEU A 71 -7.42 0.70 3.26
C LEU A 71 -6.88 -0.53 3.98
N THR A 72 -5.58 -0.59 4.25
CA THR A 72 -4.95 -1.72 4.95
C THR A 72 -5.55 -1.92 6.35
N ARG A 73 -5.86 -0.83 7.06
CA ARG A 73 -6.58 -0.88 8.35
C ARG A 73 -7.94 -1.53 8.21
N ALA A 74 -8.73 -1.15 7.20
CA ALA A 74 -10.05 -1.74 6.98
C ALA A 74 -9.96 -3.24 6.68
N VAL A 75 -9.04 -3.64 5.79
CA VAL A 75 -8.82 -5.05 5.46
C VAL A 75 -8.36 -5.84 6.69
N THR A 76 -7.39 -5.32 7.46
CA THR A 76 -6.91 -5.96 8.70
C THR A 76 -8.04 -6.18 9.71
N LEU A 77 -8.92 -5.20 9.90
CA LEU A 77 -10.04 -5.30 10.83
C LEU A 77 -11.06 -6.35 10.38
N LEU A 78 -11.37 -6.41 9.09
CA LEU A 78 -12.27 -7.42 8.54
C LEU A 78 -11.64 -8.82 8.56
N HIS A 79 -10.35 -8.93 8.25
CA HIS A 79 -9.60 -10.18 8.31
C HIS A 79 -9.64 -10.79 9.72
N ARG A 80 -9.29 -10.01 10.75
CA ARG A 80 -9.32 -10.45 12.15
C ARG A 80 -10.69 -10.85 12.68
N ARG A 81 -11.75 -10.40 12.02
CA ARG A 81 -13.13 -10.77 12.36
C ARG A 81 -13.66 -11.94 11.54
N GLY A 82 -12.88 -12.45 10.59
CA GLY A 82 -13.34 -13.48 9.66
C GLY A 82 -14.42 -13.00 8.68
N GLU A 83 -14.54 -11.68 8.49
CA GLU A 83 -15.61 -11.06 7.70
C GLU A 83 -15.14 -10.60 6.31
N LEU A 84 -13.86 -10.79 6.01
CA LEU A 84 -13.23 -10.25 4.80
C LEU A 84 -13.74 -10.90 3.52
N ALA A 85 -13.90 -12.23 3.50
CA ALA A 85 -14.32 -12.97 2.31
C ALA A 85 -15.76 -12.67 1.87
N GLY A 86 -16.61 -12.23 2.81
CA GLY A 86 -18.01 -11.87 2.54
C GLY A 86 -18.25 -10.36 2.35
N CYS A 87 -17.21 -9.56 2.23
CA CYS A 87 -17.31 -8.12 2.22
C CYS A 87 -16.54 -7.50 1.04
N ALA A 88 -17.26 -7.07 0.00
CA ALA A 88 -16.66 -6.26 -1.06
C ALA A 88 -16.34 -4.87 -0.54
N LEU A 89 -15.06 -4.50 -0.57
CA LEU A 89 -14.57 -3.18 -0.19
C LEU A 89 -14.55 -2.24 -1.40
N SER A 90 -14.61 -0.96 -1.12
CA SER A 90 -14.32 0.09 -2.11
C SER A 90 -13.39 1.12 -1.48
N VAL A 91 -12.58 1.79 -2.29
CA VAL A 91 -11.71 2.86 -1.84
C VAL A 91 -11.78 4.07 -2.78
N VAL A 92 -11.80 5.26 -2.21
CA VAL A 92 -11.52 6.52 -2.91
C VAL A 92 -10.22 7.04 -2.34
N PRO A 93 -9.11 6.94 -3.11
CA PRO A 93 -7.80 7.33 -2.62
C PRO A 93 -7.71 8.84 -2.44
N VAL A 94 -7.24 9.26 -1.26
CA VAL A 94 -6.96 10.66 -0.91
C VAL A 94 -5.67 10.68 -0.11
N GLY A 95 -4.73 11.52 -0.50
CA GLY A 95 -3.38 11.57 0.06
C GLY A 95 -2.41 10.67 -0.72
N ASP A 96 -1.79 9.69 -0.09
CA ASP A 96 -0.93 8.73 -0.78
C ASP A 96 -1.79 7.70 -1.54
N THR A 97 -1.77 7.78 -2.87
CA THR A 97 -2.59 6.95 -3.78
C THR A 97 -1.89 5.69 -4.27
N ALA A 98 -0.56 5.55 -4.02
CA ALA A 98 0.28 4.54 -4.65
C ALA A 98 -0.23 3.10 -4.46
N LEU A 99 -0.68 2.74 -3.25
CA LEU A 99 -1.24 1.41 -3.01
C LEU A 99 -2.55 1.21 -3.79
N ALA A 100 -3.47 2.17 -3.74
CA ALA A 100 -4.75 2.06 -4.43
C ALA A 100 -4.57 1.94 -5.96
N GLU A 101 -3.67 2.73 -6.53
CA GLU A 101 -3.31 2.67 -7.96
C GLU A 101 -2.68 1.34 -8.33
N SER A 102 -1.80 0.78 -7.48
CA SER A 102 -1.22 -0.54 -7.71
C SER A 102 -2.25 -1.68 -7.68
N LEU A 103 -3.39 -1.46 -7.03
CA LEU A 103 -4.54 -2.38 -6.99
C LEU A 103 -5.55 -2.12 -8.13
N GLY A 104 -5.28 -1.16 -9.02
CA GLY A 104 -6.14 -0.81 -10.16
C GLY A 104 -7.24 0.21 -9.86
N VAL A 105 -7.17 0.89 -8.70
CA VAL A 105 -8.12 1.96 -8.37
C VAL A 105 -7.65 3.27 -9.02
N PRO A 106 -8.54 4.03 -9.67
CA PRO A 106 -8.18 5.34 -10.24
C PRO A 106 -7.69 6.32 -9.17
N GLY A 107 -6.63 7.09 -9.46
CA GLY A 107 -6.03 8.04 -8.52
C GLY A 107 -6.87 9.30 -8.25
N GLY A 108 -7.80 9.66 -9.14
CA GLY A 108 -8.63 10.86 -8.99
C GLY A 108 -9.94 10.62 -8.24
N ALA A 109 -10.32 11.52 -7.32
CA ALA A 109 -11.51 11.38 -6.47
C ALA A 109 -12.82 11.13 -7.25
N VAL A 110 -13.04 11.82 -8.37
CA VAL A 110 -14.24 11.63 -9.22
C VAL A 110 -14.23 10.25 -9.89
N ALA A 111 -13.09 9.86 -10.50
CA ALA A 111 -12.98 8.59 -11.19
C ALA A 111 -13.09 7.41 -10.23
N ALA A 112 -12.44 7.50 -9.07
CA ALA A 112 -12.54 6.49 -8.01
C ALA A 112 -13.96 6.39 -7.45
N ALA A 113 -14.63 7.51 -7.17
CA ALA A 113 -16.01 7.50 -6.69
C ALA A 113 -17.00 6.90 -7.71
N ARG A 114 -16.78 7.14 -9.00
CA ARG A 114 -17.55 6.47 -10.07
C ARG A 114 -17.27 4.97 -10.11
N ALA A 115 -16.00 4.55 -9.97
CA ALA A 115 -15.67 3.14 -9.87
C ALA A 115 -16.36 2.46 -8.66
N VAL A 116 -16.53 3.17 -7.56
CA VAL A 116 -17.31 2.67 -6.41
C VAL A 116 -18.78 2.42 -6.80
N LEU A 117 -19.40 3.28 -7.60
CA LEU A 117 -20.80 3.18 -7.99
C LEU A 117 -21.05 2.13 -9.09
N ASP A 118 -20.22 2.18 -10.15
CA ASP A 118 -20.46 1.48 -11.41
C ASP A 118 -19.45 0.32 -11.65
N GLY A 119 -18.51 0.13 -10.73
CA GLY A 119 -17.46 -0.87 -10.87
C GLY A 119 -17.91 -2.30 -10.63
N VAL A 120 -16.99 -3.22 -10.86
CA VAL A 120 -17.18 -4.66 -10.69
C VAL A 120 -16.35 -5.19 -9.54
N GLU A 121 -16.87 -6.20 -8.85
CA GLU A 121 -16.16 -6.88 -7.78
C GLU A 121 -15.03 -7.74 -8.38
N ARG A 122 -13.82 -7.55 -7.86
CA ARG A 122 -12.65 -8.37 -8.17
C ARG A 122 -12.11 -9.00 -6.91
N ARG A 123 -11.87 -10.30 -6.95
CA ARG A 123 -11.18 -11.01 -5.88
C ARG A 123 -9.68 -10.83 -6.02
N LEU A 124 -9.05 -10.53 -4.90
CA LEU A 124 -7.61 -10.26 -4.78
C LEU A 124 -6.99 -11.17 -3.72
N ASP A 125 -5.74 -11.49 -3.95
CA ASP A 125 -4.94 -12.27 -3.02
C ASP A 125 -4.40 -11.39 -1.88
N LEU A 126 -4.05 -12.01 -0.78
CA LEU A 126 -3.61 -11.35 0.44
C LEU A 126 -2.39 -12.08 1.01
N LEU A 127 -1.32 -11.35 1.35
CA LEU A 127 -0.27 -11.92 2.18
C LEU A 127 -0.65 -11.75 3.66
N VAL A 128 -0.57 -12.86 4.39
CA VAL A 128 -0.82 -12.89 5.83
C VAL A 128 0.43 -13.42 6.53
N ASP A 129 0.90 -12.70 7.54
CA ASP A 129 2.04 -13.15 8.33
C ASP A 129 1.62 -14.04 9.51
N ASP A 130 2.60 -14.68 10.16
CA ASP A 130 2.43 -15.54 11.35
C ASP A 130 1.97 -14.78 12.62
N GLY A 131 1.73 -13.48 12.54
CA GLY A 131 1.14 -12.63 13.58
C GLY A 131 -0.19 -11.98 13.15
N ASP A 132 -0.87 -12.53 12.14
CA ASP A 132 -2.12 -11.99 11.55
C ASP A 132 -1.98 -10.56 10.98
N GLY A 133 -0.78 -10.17 10.62
CA GLY A 133 -0.52 -8.96 9.85
C GLY A 133 -0.84 -9.18 8.38
N VAL A 134 -1.47 -8.20 7.72
CA VAL A 134 -1.84 -8.28 6.31
C VAL A 134 -1.00 -7.35 5.46
N VAL A 135 -0.72 -7.77 4.22
CA VAL A 135 -0.06 -6.97 3.18
C VAL A 135 -0.87 -7.08 1.90
N LEU A 136 -1.26 -5.94 1.36
CA LEU A 136 -2.09 -5.82 0.15
C LEU A 136 -1.25 -5.62 -1.11
N GLY A 137 -0.23 -4.77 -1.03
CA GLY A 137 0.63 -4.41 -2.16
C GLY A 137 2.00 -5.07 -2.05
N ALA A 138 2.88 -4.54 -1.20
CA ALA A 138 4.24 -5.06 -1.10
C ALA A 138 4.81 -5.00 0.31
N LEU A 139 5.60 -6.00 0.63
CA LEU A 139 6.51 -5.95 1.75
C LEU A 139 7.95 -5.77 1.26
N ARG A 140 8.78 -5.03 2.01
CA ARG A 140 10.19 -4.76 1.67
C ARG A 140 11.12 -4.86 2.88
N ILE A 141 12.28 -5.45 2.65
CA ILE A 141 13.37 -5.59 3.62
C ILE A 141 14.65 -5.08 2.95
N PRO A 142 15.42 -4.17 3.54
CA PRO A 142 15.10 -3.34 4.71
C PRO A 142 13.97 -2.36 4.43
N PRO A 143 13.39 -1.73 5.46
CA PRO A 143 12.34 -0.73 5.27
C PRO A 143 12.94 0.54 4.64
N VAL A 144 12.87 0.65 3.33
CA VAL A 144 13.29 1.88 2.62
C VAL A 144 12.28 2.97 2.96
N PRO A 145 12.72 4.18 3.36
CA PRO A 145 11.80 5.29 3.56
C PRO A 145 11.09 5.59 2.23
N VAL A 146 9.75 5.66 2.25
CA VAL A 146 9.00 6.18 1.11
C VAL A 146 9.44 7.63 0.92
N ARG A 147 10.11 7.94 -0.16
CA ARG A 147 10.24 9.33 -0.59
C ARG A 147 8.83 9.81 -0.89
N ALA A 148 8.30 10.67 -0.02
CA ALA A 148 7.10 11.41 -0.33
C ALA A 148 7.33 12.10 -1.68
N GLY A 149 6.50 11.72 -2.68
CA GLY A 149 6.43 12.26 -4.01
C GLY A 149 7.75 12.82 -4.57
N ALA A 150 8.43 12.07 -5.41
CA ALA A 150 9.27 12.70 -6.41
C ALA A 150 8.31 13.48 -7.32
N ALA A 151 8.08 14.76 -6.98
CA ALA A 151 7.57 15.71 -7.95
C ALA A 151 8.50 15.57 -9.16
N SER A 152 7.97 15.11 -10.27
CA SER A 152 8.68 15.11 -11.56
C SER A 152 9.31 16.48 -11.73
N PRO A 153 10.60 16.60 -12.06
CA PRO A 153 11.18 17.88 -12.33
C PRO A 153 10.42 18.46 -13.52
N VAL A 154 9.60 19.48 -13.26
CA VAL A 154 9.04 20.31 -14.30
C VAL A 154 10.23 20.88 -15.06
N PRO A 155 10.35 20.72 -16.39
CA PRO A 155 11.44 21.30 -17.14
C PRO A 155 11.35 22.83 -16.99
N LEU A 156 12.34 23.42 -16.32
CA LEU A 156 12.56 24.86 -16.20
C LEU A 156 12.97 25.47 -17.55
N SER A 157 12.08 25.45 -18.53
CA SER A 157 12.27 26.11 -19.82
C SER A 157 11.24 27.19 -20.05
N ALA A 158 10.99 28.06 -19.07
CA ALA A 158 10.33 29.35 -19.29
C ALA A 158 10.45 30.27 -18.07
N VAL A 159 11.64 30.65 -17.66
CA VAL A 159 11.80 31.88 -16.83
C VAL A 159 12.96 32.68 -17.40
N ARG A 160 12.63 33.86 -17.88
CA ARG A 160 13.51 34.84 -18.49
C ARG A 160 14.67 35.24 -17.57
N PRO A 161 15.89 35.47 -18.09
CA PRO A 161 17.07 35.77 -17.30
C PRO A 161 17.24 37.27 -17.09
N TRP A 162 16.76 37.83 -16.00
CA TRP A 162 17.12 39.21 -15.66
C TRP A 162 17.44 39.49 -14.18
N TYR A 163 17.55 38.45 -13.33
CA TYR A 163 18.10 38.54 -11.98
C TYR A 163 19.44 37.82 -11.85
N ARG A 164 20.40 38.17 -12.70
CA ARG A 164 21.81 37.90 -12.44
C ARG A 164 22.46 39.20 -12.06
N SER A 165 22.38 39.58 -10.80
CA SER A 165 23.46 40.36 -10.11
C SER A 165 22.98 40.72 -8.71
N LEU A 166 23.77 40.34 -7.74
CA LEU A 166 23.72 40.64 -6.31
C LEU A 166 23.28 39.46 -5.44
N VAL A 167 24.17 38.53 -5.18
CA VAL A 167 24.60 38.04 -3.89
C VAL A 167 25.81 37.12 -4.12
N ARG A 168 26.93 37.72 -4.41
CA ARG A 168 28.24 37.10 -4.17
C ARG A 168 28.74 37.68 -2.85
N THR A 169 29.09 36.77 -1.98
CA THR A 169 29.72 36.95 -0.64
C THR A 169 28.75 36.78 0.52
N LEU A 170 28.64 35.53 1.00
CA LEU A 170 28.72 35.22 2.42
C LEU A 170 28.79 33.69 2.60
N ALA A 171 30.01 33.27 3.05
CA ALA A 171 30.29 32.03 3.75
C ALA A 171 29.85 30.72 3.07
N ALA A 172 30.74 30.16 2.27
CA ALA A 172 30.74 28.73 1.99
C ALA A 172 31.00 27.96 3.30
N ARG A 173 29.90 27.63 4.00
CA ARG A 173 29.94 26.46 4.88
C ARG A 173 30.11 25.24 3.98
N PRO A 174 31.11 24.36 4.24
CA PRO A 174 31.17 23.10 3.52
C PRO A 174 29.84 22.41 3.72
N ALA A 175 29.09 22.23 2.64
CA ALA A 175 27.94 21.35 2.63
C ALA A 175 28.47 20.01 3.15
N ARG A 176 28.01 19.59 4.32
CA ARG A 176 28.18 18.20 4.73
C ARG A 176 27.56 17.39 3.59
N VAL A 177 28.44 16.80 2.78
CA VAL A 177 28.05 15.75 1.87
C VAL A 177 27.35 14.74 2.76
N SER A 178 26.01 14.72 2.71
CA SER A 178 25.24 13.67 3.36
C SER A 178 25.75 12.39 2.74
N ALA A 179 26.55 11.65 3.50
CA ALA A 179 27.05 10.36 3.09
C ALA A 179 25.82 9.58 2.64
N VAL A 180 25.78 9.19 1.37
CA VAL A 180 24.80 8.24 0.86
C VAL A 180 24.89 7.06 1.83
N PRO A 181 23.84 6.70 2.55
CA PRO A 181 23.91 5.59 3.48
C PRO A 181 24.45 4.40 2.70
N ALA A 182 25.57 3.84 3.16
CA ALA A 182 26.11 2.64 2.56
C ALA A 182 24.98 1.60 2.49
N PRO A 183 24.84 0.86 1.37
CA PRO A 183 23.78 -0.14 1.25
C PRO A 183 23.89 -1.08 2.46
N HIS A 184 22.83 -1.16 3.24
CA HIS A 184 22.81 -1.96 4.45
C HIS A 184 22.75 -3.42 4.02
N ALA A 185 23.93 -4.05 3.92
CA ALA A 185 24.02 -5.46 3.63
C ALA A 185 23.34 -6.25 4.77
N ALA A 186 22.23 -6.85 4.47
CA ALA A 186 21.55 -7.73 5.39
C ALA A 186 21.92 -9.19 5.09
N ARG A 187 22.28 -9.95 6.12
CA ARG A 187 22.50 -11.40 6.00
C ARG A 187 21.17 -12.09 6.32
N LEU A 188 20.45 -12.45 5.29
CA LEU A 188 19.13 -13.05 5.37
C LEU A 188 19.12 -14.38 4.63
N ARG A 189 18.41 -15.34 5.19
CA ARG A 189 17.98 -16.55 4.49
C ARG A 189 16.54 -16.33 4.05
N VAL A 190 16.29 -16.43 2.75
CA VAL A 190 14.96 -16.31 2.14
C VAL A 190 14.60 -17.67 1.55
N GLU A 191 13.48 -18.19 1.99
CA GLU A 191 12.94 -19.48 1.54
C GLU A 191 11.56 -19.26 0.91
N VAL A 192 11.31 -19.92 -0.22
CA VAL A 192 10.00 -19.94 -0.88
C VAL A 192 9.57 -21.41 -0.94
N ASP A 193 8.41 -21.72 -0.35
CA ASP A 193 7.88 -23.06 -0.19
C ASP A 193 8.93 -24.06 0.37
N GLY A 194 9.72 -23.59 1.36
CA GLY A 194 10.76 -24.36 2.02
C GLY A 194 12.06 -24.52 1.21
N ARG A 195 12.15 -23.95 0.02
CA ARG A 195 13.35 -23.96 -0.81
C ARG A 195 14.12 -22.67 -0.64
N PRO A 196 15.44 -22.70 -0.35
CA PRO A 196 16.23 -21.50 -0.21
C PRO A 196 16.42 -20.81 -1.58
N VAL A 197 16.13 -19.51 -1.62
CA VAL A 197 16.43 -18.60 -2.74
C VAL A 197 17.78 -17.95 -2.53
N VAL A 198 18.08 -17.57 -1.27
CA VAL A 198 19.36 -17.04 -0.83
C VAL A 198 19.62 -17.49 0.60
N ASP A 199 20.88 -17.69 0.96
CA ASP A 199 21.31 -18.04 2.30
C ASP A 199 22.16 -16.92 2.95
N THR A 200 22.41 -17.06 4.23
CA THR A 200 23.11 -16.05 5.07
C THR A 200 24.56 -15.79 4.69
N ASP A 201 25.19 -16.67 3.92
CA ASP A 201 26.55 -16.48 3.36
C ASP A 201 26.56 -15.42 2.24
N GLN A 202 25.44 -15.22 1.56
CA GLN A 202 25.28 -14.23 0.51
C GLN A 202 24.52 -13.00 1.03
N PRO A 203 25.21 -11.87 1.26
CA PRO A 203 24.54 -10.66 1.72
C PRO A 203 23.58 -10.11 0.67
N VAL A 204 22.43 -9.60 1.12
CA VAL A 204 21.39 -9.04 0.27
C VAL A 204 21.25 -7.53 0.50
N GLU A 205 20.99 -6.80 -0.57
CA GLU A 205 20.66 -5.38 -0.54
C GLU A 205 19.18 -5.17 -0.22
N ALA A 206 18.30 -5.95 -0.85
CA ALA A 206 16.86 -5.83 -0.68
C ALA A 206 16.14 -7.15 -0.95
N VAL A 207 15.01 -7.32 -0.25
CA VAL A 207 14.01 -8.36 -0.52
C VAL A 207 12.67 -7.66 -0.70
N SER A 208 11.95 -7.97 -1.77
CA SER A 208 10.59 -7.51 -2.02
C SER A 208 9.68 -8.71 -2.20
N VAL A 209 8.51 -8.69 -1.55
CA VAL A 209 7.49 -9.73 -1.70
C VAL A 209 6.16 -9.06 -1.97
N THR A 210 5.48 -9.49 -3.03
CA THR A 210 4.17 -8.98 -3.43
C THR A 210 3.19 -10.14 -3.56
N PRO A 211 1.93 -10.00 -3.10
CA PRO A 211 0.90 -10.96 -3.46
C PRO A 211 0.70 -10.93 -4.97
N GLY A 212 0.66 -12.09 -5.59
CA GLY A 212 0.41 -12.26 -7.01
C GLY A 212 -0.85 -13.08 -7.24
N PRO A 213 -1.23 -13.29 -8.50
CA PRO A 213 -2.42 -14.06 -8.84
C PRO A 213 -2.25 -15.56 -8.51
N ALA A 214 -3.39 -16.25 -8.38
CA ALA A 214 -3.46 -17.69 -8.17
C ALA A 214 -2.77 -18.19 -6.88
N GLY A 215 -2.90 -17.42 -5.81
CA GLY A 215 -2.37 -17.81 -4.50
C GLY A 215 -0.84 -17.79 -4.40
N MET A 216 -0.13 -17.15 -5.31
CA MET A 216 1.34 -17.11 -5.31
C MET A 216 1.90 -15.73 -5.01
N ALA A 217 2.90 -15.67 -4.13
CA ALA A 217 3.71 -14.48 -3.95
C ALA A 217 4.81 -14.40 -5.00
N SER A 218 5.09 -13.21 -5.50
CA SER A 218 6.31 -12.91 -6.26
C SER A 218 7.38 -12.40 -5.30
N VAL A 219 8.55 -13.00 -5.35
CA VAL A 219 9.69 -12.68 -4.49
C VAL A 219 10.85 -12.21 -5.35
N GLU A 220 11.35 -11.03 -5.08
CA GLU A 220 12.55 -10.46 -5.69
C GLU A 220 13.61 -10.27 -4.60
N VAL A 221 14.76 -10.90 -4.77
CA VAL A 221 15.92 -10.74 -3.89
C VAL A 221 17.03 -10.07 -4.69
N ARG A 222 17.53 -8.95 -4.20
CA ARG A 222 18.70 -8.26 -4.76
C ARG A 222 19.93 -8.59 -3.95
N PRO A 223 20.85 -9.41 -4.47
CA PRO A 223 22.12 -9.67 -3.81
C PRO A 223 22.95 -8.38 -3.75
N LEU A 224 23.71 -8.22 -2.68
CA LEU A 224 24.67 -7.13 -2.61
C LEU A 224 25.80 -7.41 -3.61
N SER A 225 26.05 -6.49 -4.53
CA SER A 225 27.15 -6.58 -5.49
C SER A 225 28.13 -5.42 -5.29
N VAL A 226 29.42 -5.73 -5.40
CA VAL A 226 30.48 -4.73 -5.39
C VAL A 226 30.96 -4.54 -6.83
N GLY A 227 30.58 -3.43 -7.46
CA GLY A 227 31.14 -3.01 -8.76
C GLY A 227 30.34 -3.32 -10.02
N ALA A 228 29.32 -4.16 -9.98
CA ALA A 228 28.35 -4.36 -11.08
C ALA A 228 26.94 -4.55 -10.52
N GLU A 229 25.90 -4.15 -11.23
CA GLU A 229 24.52 -4.45 -10.83
C GLU A 229 24.32 -5.97 -10.84
N ALA A 230 24.07 -6.54 -9.66
CA ALA A 230 23.71 -7.95 -9.55
C ALA A 230 22.32 -8.17 -10.14
N THR A 231 22.15 -9.21 -10.94
CA THR A 231 20.84 -9.62 -11.42
C THR A 231 19.95 -10.04 -10.25
N PRO A 232 18.74 -9.51 -10.11
CA PRO A 232 17.82 -9.94 -9.06
C PRO A 232 17.48 -11.42 -9.18
N LEU A 233 17.43 -12.10 -8.05
CA LEU A 233 16.90 -13.47 -7.96
C LEU A 233 15.38 -13.38 -7.86
N LEU A 234 14.68 -14.08 -8.74
CA LEU A 234 13.21 -14.11 -8.78
C LEU A 234 12.72 -15.50 -8.38
N ALA A 235 11.71 -15.53 -7.54
CA ALA A 235 11.04 -16.76 -7.14
C ALA A 235 9.54 -16.51 -6.97
N SER A 236 8.74 -17.56 -7.05
CA SER A 236 7.30 -17.52 -6.78
C SER A 236 6.88 -18.73 -5.97
N GLY A 237 5.95 -18.55 -5.06
CA GLY A 237 5.41 -19.62 -4.23
C GLY A 237 4.33 -19.15 -3.27
N HIS A 238 3.76 -20.09 -2.53
CA HIS A 238 2.63 -19.85 -1.63
C HIS A 238 3.08 -19.31 -0.26
N THR A 239 4.31 -19.66 0.14
CA THR A 239 4.84 -19.31 1.46
C THR A 239 6.25 -18.76 1.32
N VAL A 240 6.49 -17.62 1.97
CA VAL A 240 7.79 -16.97 2.00
C VAL A 240 8.26 -16.85 3.45
N THR A 241 9.41 -17.41 3.76
CA THR A 241 10.02 -17.31 5.09
C THR A 241 11.34 -16.55 4.98
N VAL A 242 11.51 -15.54 5.83
CA VAL A 242 12.76 -14.81 5.96
C VAL A 242 13.30 -15.01 7.37
N THR A 243 14.59 -15.35 7.46
CA THR A 243 15.31 -15.57 8.71
C THR A 243 16.62 -14.77 8.68
N GLY A 244 17.00 -14.17 9.81
CA GLY A 244 18.24 -13.41 9.96
C GLY A 244 18.57 -13.12 11.41
N ALA A 245 19.66 -12.40 11.68
CA ALA A 245 20.04 -12.02 13.04
C ALA A 245 18.94 -11.16 13.68
N GLU A 246 18.65 -10.02 13.09
CA GLU A 246 17.50 -9.18 13.38
C GLU A 246 17.21 -8.32 12.13
N PHE A 247 15.95 -8.23 11.72
CA PHE A 247 15.57 -7.39 10.59
C PHE A 247 14.24 -6.66 10.83
N ARG A 248 14.11 -5.53 10.16
CA ARG A 248 12.85 -4.79 10.08
C ARG A 248 12.33 -4.85 8.65
N TYR A 249 11.05 -4.80 8.50
CA TYR A 249 10.40 -4.79 7.19
C TYR A 249 9.32 -3.71 7.12
N ARG A 250 9.07 -3.22 5.94
CA ARG A 250 7.97 -2.29 5.64
C ARG A 250 6.88 -3.04 4.91
N THR A 251 5.66 -2.88 5.38
CA THR A 251 4.43 -3.24 4.67
C THR A 251 3.75 -1.98 4.14
N ASP A 252 2.59 -2.12 3.51
CA ASP A 252 1.78 -1.00 3.01
C ASP A 252 1.47 0.04 4.09
N ALA A 253 1.24 -0.42 5.32
CA ALA A 253 0.77 0.42 6.41
C ALA A 253 1.89 0.94 7.33
N ALA A 254 2.91 0.13 7.59
CA ALA A 254 3.86 0.40 8.66
C ALA A 254 5.21 -0.29 8.49
N VAL A 255 6.16 0.13 9.32
CA VAL A 255 7.41 -0.59 9.54
C VAL A 255 7.23 -1.48 10.77
N SER A 256 7.56 -2.75 10.63
CA SER A 256 7.47 -3.80 11.65
C SER A 256 8.83 -4.37 11.99
N GLY A 257 8.92 -5.01 13.15
CA GLY A 257 10.15 -5.59 13.69
C GLY A 257 10.81 -4.71 14.76
N PRO A 258 12.00 -5.10 15.30
CA PRO A 258 12.87 -6.15 14.75
C PRO A 258 12.34 -7.56 15.00
N VAL A 259 12.57 -8.45 14.05
CA VAL A 259 12.26 -9.88 14.14
C VAL A 259 13.45 -10.71 13.63
N ARG A 260 13.56 -11.97 14.08
CA ARG A 260 14.61 -12.91 13.61
C ARG A 260 14.10 -13.87 12.57
N ARG A 261 12.79 -14.11 12.55
CA ARG A 261 12.09 -14.94 11.59
C ARG A 261 10.69 -14.39 11.38
N ARG A 262 10.23 -14.41 10.13
CA ARG A 262 8.84 -14.11 9.77
C ARG A 262 8.46 -14.94 8.57
N THR A 263 7.26 -15.49 8.60
CA THR A 263 6.67 -16.24 7.50
C THR A 263 5.43 -15.54 7.01
N TRP A 264 5.31 -15.39 5.72
CA TRP A 264 4.12 -14.90 5.05
C TRP A 264 3.57 -15.99 4.15
N ARG A 265 2.26 -16.13 4.14
CA ARG A 265 1.55 -17.02 3.21
C ARG A 265 0.58 -16.21 2.36
N VAL A 266 0.39 -16.62 1.13
CA VAL A 266 -0.66 -16.07 0.28
C VAL A 266 -1.97 -16.77 0.59
N VAL A 267 -3.04 -15.97 0.72
CA VAL A 267 -4.42 -16.49 0.79
C VAL A 267 -5.09 -16.04 -0.50
N GLU A 268 -5.36 -17.02 -1.36
CA GLU A 268 -5.95 -16.79 -2.68
C GLU A 268 -7.38 -16.27 -2.57
N GLY A 269 -7.70 -15.23 -3.36
CA GLY A 269 -9.03 -14.64 -3.42
C GLY A 269 -9.59 -14.24 -2.06
N ALA A 270 -8.71 -13.85 -1.11
CA ALA A 270 -9.07 -13.63 0.28
C ALA A 270 -10.00 -12.45 0.50
N TRP A 271 -9.97 -11.47 -0.40
CA TRP A 271 -10.77 -10.25 -0.27
C TRP A 271 -11.24 -9.74 -1.62
N SER A 272 -12.25 -8.87 -1.58
CA SER A 272 -12.84 -8.30 -2.78
C SER A 272 -12.75 -6.78 -2.76
N LEU A 273 -12.36 -6.22 -3.91
CA LEU A 273 -12.32 -4.79 -4.16
C LEU A 273 -13.16 -4.45 -5.37
N ILE A 274 -13.90 -3.34 -5.30
CA ILE A 274 -14.63 -2.81 -6.45
C ILE A 274 -13.67 -2.00 -7.30
N LEU A 275 -13.51 -2.41 -8.56
CA LEU A 275 -12.63 -1.81 -9.54
C LEU A 275 -13.40 -1.39 -10.78
N PRO A 276 -12.90 -0.46 -11.62
CA PRO A 276 -13.52 -0.11 -12.89
C PRO A 276 -13.78 -1.34 -13.77
N ALA A 277 -14.91 -1.37 -14.47
CA ALA A 277 -15.20 -2.37 -15.48
C ALA A 277 -14.24 -2.16 -16.67
N GLY A 278 -13.29 -3.06 -16.87
CA GLY A 278 -12.33 -2.98 -17.99
C GLY A 278 -10.84 -2.99 -17.62
N HIS A 279 -10.52 -3.27 -16.36
CA HIS A 279 -9.15 -3.59 -15.92
C HIS A 279 -8.94 -5.09 -15.77
#